data_0f69a0a678cb8fda1f66e12d09f781ff
#
_entry.id   0f69a0a678cb8fda1f66e12d09f781ff
#
_cell.length_a   1.000
_cell.length_b   1.000
_cell.length_c   1.000
_cell.angle_alpha   90.00
_cell.angle_beta   90.00
_cell.angle_gamma   90.00
#
_symmetry.space_group_name_H-M   'P 1'
#
loop_
_entity.id
_entity.type
_entity.pdbx_description
1 polymer ?
#
loop_
_entity_poly.entity_id
_entity_poly.type
_entity_poly.pdbx_seq_one_letter_code
_entity_poly.pdbx_strand_id
1 'polypeptide(L)'
;MEGLLNLWHATGIANFTFPGLIMIAVGCLLLFLAIAKNFEPLLLLPIGFGAILTNIPVAGLSDPGGLLYYVYYVGIDTGIFPLLIFMGVGALTDFSALIANPRMLLLGAAAQFGIFATLFGAILLNYVPGFEFSLQDASAIAIIGGADGPTAIFLASKLAPDLLGAIAVAAYSYMALVPIIQPPIMRALTTPDERAIKMPELRKVSKKEKIVFPLMVLSLTAMFLPAAIPLVGMFCLGNLMRESGVVDRLSNSAQNEIINITTIFLGLAVGSKLAADQFLTVETIGILVLGALAFAIGTASGVFMAKGLNKLSKTPINPLVGAAGVSAVPMAARVVNKVGLENNPHNFLLMHAMGPNVAGVLGSAVAAGILLALVG
;
A
#
# COMPACT_ATOMS: atom_id res chain seq x y z
N MET A 1 51.80 5.03 16.67
CA MET A 1 51.38 4.26 15.48
C MET A 1 50.05 3.52 15.71
N GLU A 2 49.85 2.88 16.85
CA GLU A 2 48.59 2.17 17.19
C GLU A 2 47.33 3.05 17.12
N GLY A 3 47.41 4.28 17.65
CA GLY A 3 46.25 5.19 17.59
C GLY A 3 45.83 5.62 16.18
N LEU A 4 46.79 5.75 15.25
CA LEU A 4 46.47 6.04 13.84
C LEU A 4 45.90 4.82 13.11
N LEU A 5 46.37 3.60 13.45
CA LEU A 5 45.82 2.34 12.94
C LEU A 5 44.39 2.13 13.47
N ASN A 6 44.14 2.40 14.75
CA ASN A 6 42.81 2.30 15.34
C ASN A 6 41.85 3.33 14.70
N LEU A 7 42.30 4.55 14.44
CA LEU A 7 41.51 5.54 13.69
C LEU A 7 41.20 5.07 12.27
N TRP A 8 42.18 4.49 11.57
CA TRP A 8 41.94 3.95 10.23
C TRP A 8 40.88 2.79 10.24
N HIS A 9 41.04 1.86 11.17
CA HIS A 9 40.07 0.76 11.34
C HIS A 9 38.68 1.25 11.79
N ALA A 10 38.56 2.40 12.39
CA ALA A 10 37.28 3.02 12.75
C ALA A 10 36.65 3.83 11.59
N THR A 11 37.35 3.99 10.45
CA THR A 11 36.79 4.69 9.31
C THR A 11 35.85 3.82 8.50
N GLY A 12 34.80 4.41 7.92
CA GLY A 12 33.94 3.71 6.95
C GLY A 12 34.72 3.16 5.76
N ILE A 13 35.76 3.89 5.30
CA ILE A 13 36.58 3.50 4.12
C ILE A 13 37.22 2.13 4.32
N ALA A 14 37.73 1.84 5.53
CA ALA A 14 38.38 0.57 5.84
C ALA A 14 37.35 -0.60 5.99
N ASN A 15 36.07 -0.29 6.19
CA ASN A 15 35.03 -1.27 6.53
C ASN A 15 33.94 -1.42 5.47
N PHE A 16 33.96 -0.68 4.35
CA PHE A 16 33.00 -0.85 3.28
C PHE A 16 33.10 -2.26 2.65
N THR A 17 31.95 -2.90 2.55
CA THR A 17 31.80 -4.16 1.81
C THR A 17 31.20 -3.89 0.44
N PHE A 18 31.51 -4.73 -0.55
CA PHE A 18 30.93 -4.59 -1.90
C PHE A 18 29.39 -4.66 -1.89
N PRO A 19 28.74 -5.61 -1.18
CA PRO A 19 27.28 -5.63 -1.05
C PRO A 19 26.72 -4.37 -0.38
N GLY A 20 27.38 -3.81 0.64
CA GLY A 20 26.96 -2.56 1.28
C GLY A 20 27.01 -1.37 0.32
N LEU A 21 28.04 -1.28 -0.53
CA LEU A 21 28.11 -0.26 -1.58
C LEU A 21 26.99 -0.40 -2.61
N ILE A 22 26.62 -1.61 -3.01
CA ILE A 22 25.47 -1.87 -3.88
C ILE A 22 24.20 -1.33 -3.22
N MET A 23 23.98 -1.60 -1.95
CA MET A 23 22.79 -1.14 -1.25
C MET A 23 22.75 0.38 -1.05
N ILE A 24 23.89 1.03 -0.85
CA ILE A 24 23.97 2.49 -0.88
C ILE A 24 23.58 3.01 -2.27
N ALA A 25 24.05 2.38 -3.34
CA ALA A 25 23.65 2.75 -4.71
C ALA A 25 22.15 2.52 -4.94
N VAL A 26 21.56 1.44 -4.40
CA VAL A 26 20.10 1.21 -4.40
C VAL A 26 19.39 2.33 -3.64
N GLY A 27 19.85 2.72 -2.46
CA GLY A 27 19.33 3.86 -1.72
C GLY A 27 19.38 5.17 -2.53
N CYS A 28 20.48 5.44 -3.20
CA CYS A 28 20.62 6.59 -4.11
C CYS A 28 19.65 6.49 -5.30
N LEU A 29 19.44 5.31 -5.85
CA LEU A 29 18.45 5.08 -6.91
C LEU A 29 17.01 5.39 -6.43
N LEU A 30 16.65 4.95 -5.23
CA LEU A 30 15.35 5.27 -4.63
C LEU A 30 15.17 6.79 -4.45
N LEU A 31 16.21 7.49 -3.98
CA LEU A 31 16.22 8.96 -3.89
C LEU A 31 16.06 9.60 -5.27
N PHE A 32 16.77 9.11 -6.28
CA PHE A 32 16.65 9.61 -7.65
C PHE A 32 15.22 9.42 -8.19
N LEU A 33 14.61 8.26 -7.99
CA LEU A 33 13.23 7.99 -8.40
C LEU A 33 12.24 8.91 -7.67
N ALA A 34 12.44 9.13 -6.38
CA ALA A 34 11.61 10.04 -5.59
C ALA A 34 11.72 11.50 -6.07
N ILE A 35 12.95 12.00 -6.24
CA ILE A 35 13.23 13.42 -6.51
C ILE A 35 13.03 13.76 -8.00
N ALA A 36 13.62 12.96 -8.91
CA ALA A 36 13.64 13.28 -10.33
C ALA A 36 12.43 12.75 -11.10
N LYS A 37 11.80 11.66 -10.60
CA LYS A 37 10.66 11.01 -11.26
C LYS A 37 9.34 11.20 -10.53
N ASN A 38 9.35 11.83 -9.34
CA ASN A 38 8.17 12.00 -8.48
C ASN A 38 7.47 10.67 -8.14
N PHE A 39 8.23 9.59 -7.99
CA PHE A 39 7.72 8.29 -7.60
C PHE A 39 7.50 8.26 -6.09
N GLU A 40 6.26 8.44 -5.65
CA GLU A 40 5.82 8.43 -4.25
C GLU A 40 6.85 9.09 -3.30
N PRO A 41 7.19 10.39 -3.53
CA PRO A 41 8.34 11.02 -2.89
C PRO A 41 8.24 11.06 -1.37
N LEU A 42 7.03 11.12 -0.81
CA LEU A 42 6.81 11.16 0.64
C LEU A 42 7.35 9.92 1.35
N LEU A 43 7.36 8.78 0.68
CA LEU A 43 7.82 7.51 1.26
C LEU A 43 9.16 7.04 0.70
N LEU A 44 9.35 7.07 -0.62
CA LEU A 44 10.61 6.59 -1.21
C LEU A 44 11.82 7.40 -0.77
N LEU A 45 11.66 8.70 -0.50
CA LEU A 45 12.77 9.54 -0.04
C LEU A 45 13.28 9.09 1.34
N PRO A 46 12.47 9.01 2.40
CA PRO A 46 12.96 8.54 3.69
C PRO A 46 13.37 7.05 3.67
N ILE A 47 12.74 6.19 2.85
CA ILE A 47 13.16 4.79 2.68
C ILE A 47 14.56 4.73 2.07
N GLY A 48 14.80 5.44 0.96
CA GLY A 48 16.10 5.48 0.30
C GLY A 48 17.20 6.03 1.21
N PHE A 49 16.88 7.07 1.98
CA PHE A 49 17.82 7.63 2.95
C PHE A 49 18.11 6.66 4.09
N GLY A 50 17.10 5.98 4.63
CA GLY A 50 17.25 4.91 5.63
C GLY A 50 18.11 3.76 5.12
N ALA A 51 17.92 3.35 3.85
CA ALA A 51 18.74 2.32 3.20
C ALA A 51 20.23 2.74 3.10
N ILE A 52 20.52 4.00 2.82
CA ILE A 52 21.89 4.52 2.85
C ILE A 52 22.45 4.42 4.27
N LEU A 53 21.72 4.94 5.25
CA LEU A 53 22.17 5.00 6.64
C LEU A 53 22.48 3.61 7.21
N THR A 54 21.65 2.61 6.93
CA THR A 54 21.84 1.25 7.47
C THR A 54 23.04 0.53 6.88
N ASN A 55 23.46 0.90 5.66
CA ASN A 55 24.59 0.29 4.97
C ASN A 55 25.92 1.09 5.15
N ILE A 56 25.92 2.14 5.98
CA ILE A 56 27.15 2.81 6.40
C ILE A 56 27.83 1.96 7.47
N PRO A 57 29.03 1.41 7.19
CA PRO A 57 29.72 0.55 8.14
C PRO A 57 30.15 1.31 9.38
N VAL A 58 30.25 0.63 10.50
CA VAL A 58 30.71 1.16 11.81
C VAL A 58 29.78 2.20 12.44
N ALA A 59 28.76 2.68 11.72
CA ALA A 59 27.84 3.70 12.23
C ALA A 59 26.89 3.17 13.31
N GLY A 60 26.60 1.84 13.35
CA GLY A 60 25.79 1.19 14.37
C GLY A 60 24.33 1.69 14.46
N LEU A 61 23.81 2.34 13.40
CA LEU A 61 22.49 2.98 13.43
C LEU A 61 21.34 1.98 13.51
N SER A 62 21.52 0.81 12.91
CA SER A 62 20.53 -0.29 12.91
C SER A 62 20.79 -1.35 13.99
N ASP A 63 21.94 -1.26 14.68
CA ASP A 63 22.29 -2.17 15.77
C ASP A 63 21.50 -1.86 17.04
N PRO A 64 21.33 -2.80 17.97
CA PRO A 64 20.70 -2.57 19.27
C PRO A 64 21.29 -1.35 19.97
N GLY A 65 20.45 -0.33 20.25
CA GLY A 65 20.87 0.95 20.81
C GLY A 65 21.04 2.07 19.78
N GLY A 66 21.05 1.76 18.47
CA GLY A 66 21.11 2.74 17.40
C GLY A 66 19.76 3.43 17.12
N LEU A 67 19.83 4.58 16.44
CA LEU A 67 18.64 5.38 16.14
C LEU A 67 17.60 4.61 15.32
N LEU A 68 18.01 3.95 14.24
CA LEU A 68 17.10 3.22 13.35
C LEU A 68 16.53 1.99 14.04
N TYR A 69 17.29 1.34 14.93
CA TYR A 69 16.79 0.26 15.75
C TYR A 69 15.59 0.69 16.61
N TYR A 70 15.70 1.82 17.32
CA TYR A 70 14.59 2.31 18.15
C TYR A 70 13.40 2.76 17.32
N VAL A 71 13.63 3.42 16.19
CA VAL A 71 12.55 3.85 15.29
C VAL A 71 11.80 2.64 14.73
N TYR A 72 12.52 1.57 14.35
CA TYR A 72 11.92 0.32 13.90
C TYR A 72 11.14 -0.35 15.04
N TYR A 73 11.76 -0.55 16.18
CA TYR A 73 11.14 -1.23 17.32
C TYR A 73 9.86 -0.54 17.79
N VAL A 74 9.92 0.78 18.01
CA VAL A 74 8.75 1.54 18.49
C VAL A 74 7.67 1.65 17.41
N GLY A 75 8.04 1.83 16.16
CA GLY A 75 7.09 2.19 15.11
C GLY A 75 6.52 1.01 14.35
N ILE A 76 7.38 0.06 13.98
CA ILE A 76 6.99 -1.07 13.11
C ILE A 76 6.69 -2.31 13.93
N ASP A 77 7.57 -2.69 14.82
CA ASP A 77 7.44 -3.91 15.62
C ASP A 77 6.19 -3.90 16.50
N THR A 78 5.89 -2.73 17.10
CA THR A 78 4.62 -2.52 17.80
C THR A 78 3.41 -2.35 16.88
N GLY A 79 3.61 -2.04 15.60
CA GLY A 79 2.55 -1.76 14.63
C GLY A 79 1.97 -0.33 14.70
N ILE A 80 2.51 0.56 15.54
CA ILE A 80 1.96 1.92 15.75
C ILE A 80 1.98 2.74 14.47
N PHE A 81 3.08 2.77 13.71
CA PHE A 81 3.18 3.62 12.52
C PHE A 81 2.16 3.27 11.44
N PRO A 82 1.99 2.00 11.00
CA PRO A 82 0.93 1.65 10.08
C PRO A 82 -0.47 2.07 10.55
N LEU A 83 -0.76 1.90 11.86
CA LEU A 83 -2.05 2.26 12.42
C LEU A 83 -2.30 3.77 12.43
N LEU A 84 -1.29 4.59 12.73
CA LEU A 84 -1.39 6.05 12.65
C LEU A 84 -1.58 6.53 11.22
N ILE A 85 -0.92 5.90 10.24
CA ILE A 85 -1.15 6.20 8.83
C ILE A 85 -2.58 5.83 8.43
N PHE A 86 -3.09 4.68 8.85
CA PHE A 86 -4.48 4.29 8.60
C PHE A 86 -5.49 5.30 9.18
N MET A 87 -5.23 5.83 10.37
CA MET A 87 -6.04 6.91 10.95
C MET A 87 -6.00 8.17 10.07
N GLY A 88 -4.83 8.58 9.63
CA GLY A 88 -4.67 9.73 8.74
C GLY A 88 -5.36 9.52 7.38
N VAL A 89 -5.21 8.34 6.77
CA VAL A 89 -5.90 7.97 5.52
C VAL A 89 -7.41 7.95 5.73
N GLY A 90 -7.90 7.46 6.85
CA GLY A 90 -9.31 7.50 7.23
C GLY A 90 -9.85 8.93 7.30
N ALA A 91 -9.08 9.86 7.89
CA ALA A 91 -9.42 11.27 7.98
C ALA A 91 -9.39 11.98 6.60
N LEU A 92 -8.55 11.52 5.67
CA LEU A 92 -8.54 11.99 4.28
C LEU A 92 -9.69 11.43 3.43
N THR A 93 -10.27 10.31 3.84
CA THR A 93 -11.23 9.54 3.04
C THR A 93 -12.64 10.10 3.13
N ASP A 94 -13.34 10.18 1.99
CA ASP A 94 -14.77 10.46 1.90
C ASP A 94 -15.53 9.22 1.42
N PHE A 95 -16.35 8.65 2.30
CA PHE A 95 -17.19 7.50 1.98
C PHE A 95 -18.42 7.81 1.12
N SER A 96 -18.67 9.08 0.79
CA SER A 96 -19.89 9.50 0.09
C SER A 96 -20.12 8.71 -1.21
N ALA A 97 -19.07 8.52 -2.02
CA ALA A 97 -19.19 7.80 -3.28
C ALA A 97 -19.57 6.33 -3.07
N LEU A 98 -19.05 5.70 -2.03
CA LEU A 98 -19.32 4.31 -1.67
C LEU A 98 -20.73 4.15 -1.09
N ILE A 99 -21.14 5.04 -0.19
CA ILE A 99 -22.49 5.05 0.41
C ILE A 99 -23.54 5.35 -0.65
N ALA A 100 -23.27 6.26 -1.59
CA ALA A 100 -24.17 6.60 -2.68
C ALA A 100 -24.40 5.44 -3.65
N ASN A 101 -23.38 4.61 -3.87
CA ASN A 101 -23.47 3.45 -4.75
C ASN A 101 -22.76 2.23 -4.14
N PRO A 102 -23.46 1.44 -3.29
CA PRO A 102 -22.86 0.29 -2.61
C PRO A 102 -22.34 -0.83 -3.54
N ARG A 103 -22.74 -0.86 -4.82
CA ARG A 103 -22.18 -1.81 -5.79
C ARG A 103 -20.67 -1.63 -6.00
N MET A 104 -20.14 -0.44 -5.69
CA MET A 104 -18.71 -0.15 -5.73
C MET A 104 -17.90 -0.99 -4.75
N LEU A 105 -18.53 -1.51 -3.66
CA LEU A 105 -17.90 -2.49 -2.76
C LEU A 105 -17.46 -3.74 -3.50
N LEU A 106 -18.28 -4.23 -4.44
CA LEU A 106 -17.95 -5.43 -5.21
C LEU A 106 -16.74 -5.21 -6.13
N LEU A 107 -16.55 -3.99 -6.65
CA LEU A 107 -15.39 -3.66 -7.46
C LEU A 107 -14.11 -3.63 -6.62
N GLY A 108 -14.17 -3.02 -5.43
CA GLY A 108 -13.07 -3.04 -4.46
C GLY A 108 -12.74 -4.46 -4.00
N ALA A 109 -13.77 -5.27 -3.68
CA ALA A 109 -13.59 -6.67 -3.29
C ALA A 109 -12.96 -7.51 -4.41
N ALA A 110 -13.38 -7.31 -5.66
CA ALA A 110 -12.82 -8.02 -6.81
C ALA A 110 -11.33 -7.70 -7.04
N ALA A 111 -10.93 -6.47 -6.81
CA ALA A 111 -9.52 -6.08 -6.93
C ALA A 111 -8.63 -6.80 -5.89
N GLN A 112 -9.18 -7.21 -4.73
CA GLN A 112 -8.44 -8.00 -3.74
C GLN A 112 -8.11 -9.43 -4.24
N PHE A 113 -8.67 -9.85 -5.37
CA PHE A 113 -8.23 -11.10 -6.01
C PHE A 113 -6.73 -11.09 -6.33
N GLY A 114 -6.14 -9.91 -6.54
CA GLY A 114 -4.68 -9.73 -6.63
C GLY A 114 -3.93 -10.26 -5.41
N ILE A 115 -4.44 -10.06 -4.19
CA ILE A 115 -3.83 -10.57 -2.94
C ILE A 115 -3.80 -12.10 -2.95
N PHE A 116 -4.94 -12.73 -3.18
CA PHE A 116 -5.04 -14.19 -3.15
C PHE A 116 -4.29 -14.85 -4.31
N ALA A 117 -4.30 -14.24 -5.49
CA ALA A 117 -3.48 -14.72 -6.61
C ALA A 117 -1.98 -14.67 -6.29
N THR A 118 -1.54 -13.63 -5.57
CA THR A 118 -0.15 -13.51 -5.13
C THR A 118 0.21 -14.53 -4.05
N LEU A 119 -0.71 -14.83 -3.13
CA LEU A 119 -0.55 -15.91 -2.15
C LEU A 119 -0.23 -17.24 -2.86
N PHE A 120 -1.06 -17.61 -3.82
CA PHE A 120 -0.82 -18.82 -4.61
C PHE A 120 0.47 -18.74 -5.43
N GLY A 121 0.77 -17.56 -6.00
CA GLY A 121 2.01 -17.32 -6.73
C GLY A 121 3.26 -17.52 -5.86
N ALA A 122 3.26 -17.00 -4.62
CA ALA A 122 4.35 -17.17 -3.67
C ALA A 122 4.54 -18.64 -3.27
N ILE A 123 3.45 -19.36 -3.01
CA ILE A 123 3.51 -20.80 -2.72
C ILE A 123 4.03 -21.58 -3.94
N LEU A 124 3.61 -21.21 -5.15
CA LEU A 124 4.08 -21.87 -6.38
C LEU A 124 5.55 -21.60 -6.66
N LEU A 125 6.11 -20.48 -6.25
CA LEU A 125 7.54 -20.21 -6.38
C LEU A 125 8.41 -21.21 -5.62
N ASN A 126 7.92 -21.85 -4.55
CA ASN A 126 8.64 -22.88 -3.84
C ASN A 126 8.96 -24.14 -4.68
N TYR A 127 8.33 -24.30 -5.85
CA TYR A 127 8.71 -25.34 -6.82
C TYR A 127 9.91 -24.92 -7.69
N VAL A 128 10.35 -23.66 -7.61
CA VAL A 128 11.52 -23.15 -8.31
C VAL A 128 12.71 -23.18 -7.34
N PRO A 129 13.84 -23.78 -7.70
CA PRO A 129 15.02 -23.81 -6.84
C PRO A 129 15.46 -22.39 -6.40
N GLY A 130 15.72 -22.23 -5.12
CA GLY A 130 16.15 -20.95 -4.53
C GLY A 130 15.04 -20.14 -3.87
N PHE A 131 13.80 -20.68 -3.81
CA PHE A 131 12.70 -20.07 -3.07
C PHE A 131 12.19 -21.04 -2.01
N GLU A 132 12.08 -20.56 -0.76
CA GLU A 132 11.60 -21.32 0.39
C GLU A 132 10.69 -20.45 1.26
N PHE A 133 9.56 -20.02 0.71
CA PHE A 133 8.57 -19.22 1.45
C PHE A 133 7.71 -20.09 2.35
N SER A 134 7.68 -19.80 3.64
CA SER A 134 6.68 -20.33 4.56
C SER A 134 5.28 -19.83 4.19
N LEU A 135 4.24 -20.38 4.82
CA LEU A 135 2.88 -19.87 4.61
C LEU A 135 2.71 -18.45 5.17
N GLN A 136 3.44 -18.10 6.24
CA GLN A 136 3.52 -16.76 6.78
C GLN A 136 4.17 -15.80 5.79
N ASP A 137 5.32 -16.18 5.21
CA ASP A 137 6.01 -15.38 4.18
C ASP A 137 5.12 -15.16 2.96
N ALA A 138 4.51 -16.22 2.44
CA ALA A 138 3.60 -16.16 1.31
C ALA A 138 2.40 -15.25 1.59
N SER A 139 1.86 -15.27 2.83
CA SER A 139 0.77 -14.41 3.26
C SER A 139 1.21 -12.94 3.38
N ALA A 140 2.41 -12.69 3.88
CA ALA A 140 2.98 -11.34 3.94
C ALA A 140 3.28 -10.79 2.53
N ILE A 141 3.78 -11.60 1.61
CA ILE A 141 4.02 -11.23 0.21
C ILE A 141 2.68 -10.95 -0.51
N ALA A 142 1.66 -11.76 -0.23
CA ALA A 142 0.36 -11.66 -0.87
C ALA A 142 -0.26 -10.27 -0.79
N ILE A 143 -0.11 -9.59 0.34
CA ILE A 143 -0.76 -8.30 0.59
C ILE A 143 -0.30 -7.19 -0.36
N ILE A 144 0.87 -7.34 -1.01
CA ILE A 144 1.35 -6.42 -2.05
C ILE A 144 0.31 -6.27 -3.16
N GLY A 145 -0.43 -7.35 -3.45
CA GLY A 145 -1.50 -7.36 -4.46
C GLY A 145 -2.67 -6.42 -4.16
N GLY A 146 -2.83 -5.98 -2.91
CA GLY A 146 -3.80 -4.95 -2.52
C GLY A 146 -3.38 -3.53 -2.89
N ALA A 147 -2.09 -3.31 -3.19
CA ALA A 147 -1.49 -1.99 -3.41
C ALA A 147 -1.71 -1.03 -2.23
N ASP A 148 -1.54 -1.53 -1.01
CA ASP A 148 -1.74 -0.82 0.25
C ASP A 148 -0.46 -0.92 1.09
N GLY A 149 0.38 0.11 1.01
CA GLY A 149 1.68 0.13 1.66
C GLY A 149 1.61 -0.04 3.19
N PRO A 150 0.80 0.75 3.92
CA PRO A 150 0.66 0.61 5.36
C PRO A 150 0.16 -0.77 5.79
N THR A 151 -0.81 -1.35 5.09
CA THR A 151 -1.29 -2.72 5.35
C THR A 151 -0.19 -3.74 5.09
N ALA A 152 0.61 -3.55 4.02
CA ALA A 152 1.73 -4.44 3.70
C ALA A 152 2.78 -4.44 4.82
N ILE A 153 3.14 -3.28 5.34
CA ILE A 153 4.07 -3.17 6.47
C ILE A 153 3.48 -3.79 7.73
N PHE A 154 2.20 -3.51 8.04
CA PHE A 154 1.55 -4.07 9.22
C PHE A 154 1.53 -5.60 9.19
N LEU A 155 1.18 -6.19 8.07
CA LEU A 155 1.12 -7.65 7.94
C LEU A 155 2.53 -8.27 7.93
N ALA A 156 3.46 -7.71 7.16
CA ALA A 156 4.82 -8.21 7.06
C ALA A 156 5.57 -8.11 8.40
N SER A 157 5.37 -7.06 9.19
CA SER A 157 5.99 -6.95 10.51
C SER A 157 5.55 -8.06 11.48
N LYS A 158 4.36 -8.64 11.26
CA LYS A 158 3.82 -9.71 12.11
C LYS A 158 4.15 -11.11 11.59
N LEU A 159 4.13 -11.31 10.26
CA LEU A 159 4.23 -12.64 9.65
C LEU A 159 5.62 -12.92 9.07
N ALA A 160 6.32 -11.92 8.56
CA ALA A 160 7.59 -12.09 7.84
C ALA A 160 8.52 -10.86 8.04
N PRO A 161 8.99 -10.60 9.27
CA PRO A 161 9.80 -9.41 9.57
C PRO A 161 11.12 -9.37 8.79
N ASP A 162 11.67 -10.50 8.39
CA ASP A 162 12.90 -10.58 7.59
C ASP A 162 12.67 -10.15 6.14
N LEU A 163 11.47 -10.37 5.58
CA LEU A 163 11.08 -9.97 4.23
C LEU A 163 10.45 -8.55 4.19
N LEU A 164 10.28 -7.89 5.34
CA LEU A 164 9.59 -6.61 5.44
C LEU A 164 10.17 -5.55 4.51
N GLY A 165 11.51 -5.45 4.41
CA GLY A 165 12.18 -4.50 3.54
C GLY A 165 11.81 -4.70 2.07
N ALA A 166 11.89 -5.93 1.57
CA ALA A 166 11.55 -6.29 0.21
C ALA A 166 10.06 -6.07 -0.09
N ILE A 167 9.18 -6.50 0.82
CA ILE A 167 7.73 -6.32 0.70
C ILE A 167 7.35 -4.82 0.66
N ALA A 168 7.93 -4.02 1.54
CA ALA A 168 7.64 -2.59 1.59
C ALA A 168 8.12 -1.86 0.33
N VAL A 169 9.36 -2.13 -0.14
CA VAL A 169 9.87 -1.55 -1.39
C VAL A 169 8.99 -1.95 -2.57
N ALA A 170 8.59 -3.22 -2.67
CA ALA A 170 7.67 -3.68 -3.69
C ALA A 170 6.34 -2.92 -3.62
N ALA A 171 5.66 -2.90 -2.47
CA ALA A 171 4.35 -2.29 -2.29
C ALA A 171 4.36 -0.80 -2.68
N TYR A 172 5.32 -0.03 -2.18
CA TYR A 172 5.40 1.41 -2.47
C TYR A 172 5.87 1.72 -3.88
N SER A 173 6.79 0.92 -4.44
CA SER A 173 7.22 1.08 -5.83
C SER A 173 6.05 0.84 -6.79
N TYR A 174 5.22 -0.17 -6.56
CA TYR A 174 4.05 -0.43 -7.40
C TYR A 174 2.95 0.60 -7.21
N MET A 175 2.74 1.14 -6.01
CA MET A 175 1.88 2.31 -5.82
C MET A 175 2.33 3.49 -6.69
N ALA A 176 3.63 3.78 -6.69
CA ALA A 176 4.19 4.85 -7.53
C ALA A 176 4.04 4.59 -9.04
N LEU A 177 4.04 3.32 -9.44
CA LEU A 177 3.91 2.89 -10.84
C LEU A 177 2.45 2.77 -11.33
N VAL A 178 1.45 2.98 -10.47
CA VAL A 178 0.03 2.97 -10.82
C VAL A 178 -0.28 3.74 -12.11
N PRO A 179 0.20 5.00 -12.29
CA PRO A 179 -0.08 5.77 -13.50
C PRO A 179 0.53 5.18 -14.79
N ILE A 180 1.49 4.27 -14.65
CA ILE A 180 2.18 3.62 -15.78
C ILE A 180 1.58 2.24 -16.06
N ILE A 181 1.31 1.46 -15.01
CA ILE A 181 0.88 0.06 -15.13
C ILE A 181 -0.61 -0.05 -15.46
N GLN A 182 -1.47 0.76 -14.83
CA GLN A 182 -2.92 0.63 -15.01
C GLN A 182 -3.43 1.00 -16.41
N PRO A 183 -3.01 2.13 -17.05
CA PRO A 183 -3.59 2.54 -18.32
C PRO A 183 -3.49 1.50 -19.44
N PRO A 184 -2.34 0.82 -19.66
CA PRO A 184 -2.25 -0.25 -20.65
C PRO A 184 -3.23 -1.40 -20.39
N ILE A 185 -3.36 -1.83 -19.13
CA ILE A 185 -4.25 -2.91 -18.71
C ILE A 185 -5.71 -2.51 -18.96
N MET A 186 -6.10 -1.32 -18.53
CA MET A 186 -7.45 -0.79 -18.73
C MET A 186 -7.80 -0.71 -20.23
N ARG A 187 -6.88 -0.20 -21.05
CA ARG A 187 -7.11 -0.10 -22.51
C ARG A 187 -7.20 -1.45 -23.18
N ALA A 188 -6.38 -2.43 -22.77
CA ALA A 188 -6.40 -3.78 -23.31
C ALA A 188 -7.69 -4.53 -22.96
N LEU A 189 -8.26 -4.27 -21.78
CA LEU A 189 -9.43 -4.98 -21.27
C LEU A 189 -10.76 -4.30 -21.57
N THR A 190 -10.77 -3.10 -22.16
CA THR A 190 -12.00 -2.34 -22.45
C THR A 190 -12.04 -1.86 -23.89
N THR A 191 -13.24 -1.83 -24.47
CA THR A 191 -13.48 -1.22 -25.79
C THR A 191 -13.62 0.31 -25.68
N PRO A 192 -13.45 1.08 -26.78
CA PRO A 192 -13.72 2.51 -26.77
C PRO A 192 -15.14 2.87 -26.32
N ASP A 193 -16.14 2.08 -26.73
CA ASP A 193 -17.55 2.30 -26.34
C ASP A 193 -17.74 2.08 -24.85
N GLU A 194 -17.15 1.04 -24.27
CA GLU A 194 -17.18 0.80 -22.83
C GLU A 194 -16.54 1.94 -22.04
N ARG A 195 -15.43 2.50 -22.52
CA ARG A 195 -14.75 3.65 -21.90
C ARG A 195 -15.55 4.95 -22.00
N ALA A 196 -16.41 5.07 -23.01
CA ALA A 196 -17.26 6.22 -23.22
C ALA A 196 -18.54 6.23 -22.36
N ILE A 197 -18.85 5.13 -21.66
CA ILE A 197 -20.04 5.03 -20.79
C ILE A 197 -20.02 6.16 -19.75
N LYS A 198 -21.06 7.01 -19.76
CA LYS A 198 -21.27 8.04 -18.76
C LYS A 198 -21.94 7.48 -17.53
N MET A 199 -21.40 7.82 -16.37
CA MET A 199 -22.00 7.44 -15.09
C MET A 199 -23.04 8.49 -14.66
N PRO A 200 -24.21 8.09 -14.12
CA PRO A 200 -25.19 9.03 -13.57
C PRO A 200 -24.61 9.74 -12.33
N GLU A 201 -25.09 10.95 -12.06
CA GLU A 201 -24.69 11.68 -10.86
C GLU A 201 -24.96 10.87 -9.58
N LEU A 202 -24.04 10.93 -8.64
CA LEU A 202 -24.19 10.27 -7.34
C LEU A 202 -25.25 11.01 -6.52
N ARG A 203 -26.09 10.25 -5.81
CA ARG A 203 -27.04 10.85 -4.85
C ARG A 203 -26.30 11.59 -3.74
N LYS A 204 -26.92 12.62 -3.22
CA LYS A 204 -26.41 13.30 -2.03
C LYS A 204 -26.51 12.39 -0.82
N VAL A 205 -25.42 12.28 -0.06
CA VAL A 205 -25.34 11.49 1.18
C VAL A 205 -25.51 12.42 2.37
N SER A 206 -26.37 12.05 3.31
CA SER A 206 -26.62 12.84 4.51
C SER A 206 -25.48 12.73 5.52
N LYS A 207 -25.32 13.75 6.39
CA LYS A 207 -24.33 13.72 7.47
C LYS A 207 -24.51 12.51 8.40
N LYS A 208 -25.76 12.11 8.67
CA LYS A 208 -26.06 10.93 9.50
C LYS A 208 -25.52 9.64 8.87
N GLU A 209 -25.73 9.45 7.54
CA GLU A 209 -25.18 8.27 6.84
C GLU A 209 -23.66 8.23 6.92
N LYS A 210 -22.99 9.37 6.76
CA LYS A 210 -21.51 9.48 6.84
C LYS A 210 -20.95 9.15 8.22
N ILE A 211 -21.67 9.48 9.30
CA ILE A 211 -21.27 9.16 10.68
C ILE A 211 -21.59 7.70 11.02
N VAL A 212 -22.73 7.19 10.59
CA VAL A 212 -23.15 5.82 10.91
C VAL A 212 -22.33 4.78 10.14
N PHE A 213 -21.91 5.08 8.91
CA PHE A 213 -21.23 4.14 8.05
C PHE A 213 -19.91 3.59 8.66
N PRO A 214 -18.94 4.40 9.11
CA PRO A 214 -17.73 3.87 9.73
C PRO A 214 -18.00 3.08 11.01
N LEU A 215 -19.00 3.46 11.81
CA LEU A 215 -19.40 2.70 12.99
C LEU A 215 -20.02 1.35 12.63
N MET A 216 -20.81 1.29 11.57
CA MET A 216 -21.35 0.03 11.02
C MET A 216 -20.22 -0.88 10.51
N VAL A 217 -19.28 -0.34 9.75
CA VAL A 217 -18.11 -1.10 9.25
C VAL A 217 -17.31 -1.65 10.42
N LEU A 218 -17.01 -0.83 11.42
CA LEU A 218 -16.30 -1.25 12.62
C LEU A 218 -17.04 -2.37 13.36
N SER A 219 -18.35 -2.22 13.55
CA SER A 219 -19.18 -3.23 14.24
C SER A 219 -19.21 -4.55 13.49
N LEU A 220 -19.39 -4.53 12.17
CA LEU A 220 -19.34 -5.75 11.35
C LEU A 220 -17.96 -6.41 11.41
N THR A 221 -16.89 -5.62 11.33
CA THR A 221 -15.53 -6.16 11.44
C THR A 221 -15.29 -6.78 12.81
N ALA A 222 -15.77 -6.14 13.89
CA ALA A 222 -15.65 -6.68 15.24
C ALA A 222 -16.40 -8.02 15.41
N MET A 223 -17.55 -8.18 14.75
CA MET A 223 -18.34 -9.41 14.83
C MET A 223 -17.75 -10.56 14.02
N PHE A 224 -17.24 -10.28 12.82
CA PHE A 224 -16.85 -11.33 11.89
C PHE A 224 -15.34 -11.55 11.78
N LEU A 225 -14.53 -10.52 12.02
CA LEU A 225 -13.09 -10.58 11.81
C LEU A 225 -12.31 -9.67 12.79
N PRO A 226 -12.26 -10.02 14.09
CA PRO A 226 -11.58 -9.19 15.10
C PRO A 226 -10.10 -8.90 14.78
N ALA A 227 -9.41 -9.78 14.07
CA ALA A 227 -8.01 -9.59 13.68
C ALA A 227 -7.80 -8.36 12.76
N ALA A 228 -8.83 -7.90 12.03
CA ALA A 228 -8.74 -6.69 11.20
C ALA A 228 -9.02 -5.40 11.98
N ILE A 229 -9.50 -5.47 13.23
CA ILE A 229 -9.88 -4.29 14.04
C ILE A 229 -8.78 -3.26 14.17
N PRO A 230 -7.50 -3.60 14.38
CA PRO A 230 -6.47 -2.58 14.50
C PRO A 230 -6.44 -1.64 13.29
N LEU A 231 -6.45 -2.18 12.07
CA LEU A 231 -6.43 -1.40 10.84
C LEU A 231 -7.77 -0.70 10.57
N VAL A 232 -8.85 -1.47 10.52
CA VAL A 232 -10.19 -0.94 10.22
C VAL A 232 -10.65 0.06 11.28
N GLY A 233 -10.34 -0.20 12.56
CA GLY A 233 -10.70 0.68 13.67
C GLY A 233 -10.04 2.05 13.57
N MET A 234 -8.73 2.09 13.29
CA MET A 234 -8.00 3.35 13.12
C MET A 234 -8.48 4.11 11.87
N PHE A 235 -8.76 3.42 10.78
CA PHE A 235 -9.35 4.01 9.58
C PHE A 235 -10.73 4.62 9.86
N CYS A 236 -11.61 3.89 10.56
CA CYS A 236 -12.94 4.37 10.95
C CYS A 236 -12.85 5.54 11.94
N LEU A 237 -11.90 5.52 12.88
CA LEU A 237 -11.66 6.64 13.81
C LEU A 237 -11.30 7.91 13.05
N GLY A 238 -10.35 7.83 12.12
CA GLY A 238 -9.94 8.96 11.30
C GLY A 238 -11.12 9.54 10.51
N ASN A 239 -11.89 8.68 9.87
CA ASN A 239 -13.08 9.10 9.11
C ASN A 239 -14.14 9.71 10.01
N LEU A 240 -14.40 9.13 11.18
CA LEU A 240 -15.38 9.66 12.14
C LEU A 240 -14.96 11.04 12.66
N MET A 241 -13.67 11.28 12.92
CA MET A 241 -13.18 12.61 13.31
C MET A 241 -13.52 13.66 12.23
N ARG A 242 -13.34 13.32 10.95
CA ARG A 242 -13.68 14.19 9.82
C ARG A 242 -15.19 14.44 9.71
N GLU A 243 -15.99 13.38 9.64
CA GLU A 243 -17.41 13.48 9.31
C GLU A 243 -18.26 13.97 10.49
N SER A 244 -17.76 13.89 11.72
CA SER A 244 -18.42 14.43 12.91
C SER A 244 -18.57 15.96 12.84
N GLY A 245 -17.54 16.66 12.34
CA GLY A 245 -17.49 18.12 12.24
C GLY A 245 -17.46 18.82 13.61
N VAL A 246 -17.03 18.12 14.68
CA VAL A 246 -16.93 18.69 16.04
C VAL A 246 -15.48 18.69 16.54
N VAL A 247 -14.58 18.02 15.83
CA VAL A 247 -13.15 17.88 16.19
C VAL A 247 -12.26 18.18 14.99
N ASP A 248 -12.56 19.26 14.25
CA ASP A 248 -11.83 19.60 13.00
C ASP A 248 -10.32 19.74 13.24
N ARG A 249 -9.91 20.25 14.41
CA ARG A 249 -8.48 20.35 14.75
C ARG A 249 -7.81 18.99 14.81
N LEU A 250 -8.46 17.97 15.40
CA LEU A 250 -7.91 16.60 15.47
C LEU A 250 -7.89 15.97 14.09
N SER A 251 -8.96 16.16 13.32
CA SER A 251 -9.03 15.69 11.93
C SER A 251 -7.92 16.29 11.07
N ASN A 252 -7.69 17.59 11.18
CA ASN A 252 -6.60 18.27 10.46
C ASN A 252 -5.22 17.76 10.89
N SER A 253 -4.99 17.59 12.19
CA SER A 253 -3.71 17.04 12.68
C SER A 253 -3.49 15.61 12.21
N ALA A 254 -4.53 14.78 12.14
CA ALA A 254 -4.42 13.41 11.61
C ALA A 254 -4.08 13.40 10.12
N GLN A 255 -4.68 14.30 9.34
CA GLN A 255 -4.50 14.39 7.88
C GLN A 255 -3.15 14.97 7.46
N ASN A 256 -2.52 15.78 8.30
CA ASN A 256 -1.31 16.54 7.96
C ASN A 256 -0.15 16.16 8.88
N GLU A 257 -0.15 16.62 10.15
CA GLU A 257 1.03 16.52 11.01
C GLU A 257 1.33 15.05 11.36
N ILE A 258 0.33 14.30 11.84
CA ILE A 258 0.55 12.92 12.30
C ILE A 258 0.94 12.03 11.13
N ILE A 259 0.23 12.09 10.01
CA ILE A 259 0.55 11.25 8.85
C ILE A 259 1.94 11.58 8.30
N ASN A 260 2.32 12.86 8.23
CA ASN A 260 3.62 13.29 7.71
C ASN A 260 4.77 12.88 8.64
N ILE A 261 4.65 13.12 9.94
CA ILE A 261 5.65 12.71 10.94
C ILE A 261 5.81 11.19 10.90
N THR A 262 4.70 10.47 10.95
CA THR A 262 4.71 9.00 10.93
C THR A 262 5.33 8.47 9.64
N THR A 263 5.06 9.10 8.49
CA THR A 263 5.63 8.71 7.19
C THR A 263 7.15 8.86 7.14
N ILE A 264 7.69 9.93 7.73
CA ILE A 264 9.15 10.13 7.82
C ILE A 264 9.78 8.97 8.60
N PHE A 265 9.29 8.71 9.80
CA PHE A 265 9.88 7.68 10.66
C PHE A 265 9.60 6.26 10.14
N LEU A 266 8.42 6.01 9.56
CA LEU A 266 8.12 4.74 8.91
C LEU A 266 9.08 4.47 7.75
N GLY A 267 9.32 5.47 6.90
CA GLY A 267 10.25 5.33 5.78
C GLY A 267 11.67 5.03 6.25
N LEU A 268 12.17 5.73 7.27
CA LEU A 268 13.47 5.45 7.86
C LEU A 268 13.55 4.03 8.46
N ALA A 269 12.50 3.61 9.16
CA ALA A 269 12.42 2.27 9.76
C ALA A 269 12.36 1.16 8.70
N VAL A 270 11.61 1.35 7.62
CA VAL A 270 11.60 0.42 6.47
C VAL A 270 12.97 0.40 5.79
N GLY A 271 13.58 1.58 5.58
CA GLY A 271 14.91 1.70 5.01
C GLY A 271 15.96 0.96 5.82
N SER A 272 15.82 0.87 7.15
CA SER A 272 16.75 0.12 8.00
C SER A 272 16.74 -1.38 7.74
N LYS A 273 15.68 -1.91 7.12
CA LYS A 273 15.57 -3.33 6.69
C LYS A 273 16.13 -3.59 5.29
N LEU A 274 16.66 -2.57 4.63
CA LEU A 274 17.37 -2.68 3.35
C LEU A 274 18.88 -2.88 3.57
N ALA A 275 19.24 -3.71 4.55
CA ALA A 275 20.61 -4.17 4.74
C ALA A 275 20.99 -5.16 3.64
N ALA A 276 22.27 -5.18 3.27
CA ALA A 276 22.73 -5.94 2.11
C ALA A 276 22.49 -7.45 2.23
N ASP A 277 22.63 -8.00 3.41
CA ASP A 277 22.40 -9.40 3.74
C ASP A 277 20.93 -9.83 3.69
N GLN A 278 20.01 -8.89 3.94
CA GLN A 278 18.57 -9.16 3.93
C GLN A 278 17.91 -8.86 2.58
N PHE A 279 18.42 -7.89 1.84
CA PHE A 279 17.76 -7.41 0.61
C PHE A 279 18.33 -8.03 -0.68
N LEU A 280 19.65 -8.31 -0.74
CA LEU A 280 20.29 -8.87 -1.93
C LEU A 280 20.14 -10.39 -2.00
N THR A 281 18.88 -10.85 -2.02
CA THR A 281 18.52 -12.26 -2.04
C THR A 281 17.68 -12.60 -3.28
N VAL A 282 17.60 -13.89 -3.62
CA VAL A 282 16.75 -14.35 -4.75
C VAL A 282 15.28 -14.13 -4.44
N GLU A 283 14.91 -14.28 -3.17
CA GLU A 283 13.55 -14.06 -2.67
C GLU A 283 13.07 -12.63 -2.96
N THR A 284 13.92 -11.62 -2.78
CA THR A 284 13.60 -10.23 -3.10
C THR A 284 13.19 -10.06 -4.57
N ILE A 285 13.91 -10.71 -5.50
CA ILE A 285 13.54 -10.65 -6.93
C ILE A 285 12.19 -11.31 -7.17
N GLY A 286 11.95 -12.47 -6.53
CA GLY A 286 10.65 -13.15 -6.59
C GLY A 286 9.50 -12.27 -6.09
N ILE A 287 9.71 -11.61 -4.95
CA ILE A 287 8.74 -10.67 -4.35
C ILE A 287 8.43 -9.51 -5.31
N LEU A 288 9.45 -8.92 -5.92
CA LEU A 288 9.28 -7.83 -6.89
C LEU A 288 8.49 -8.30 -8.13
N VAL A 289 8.80 -9.45 -8.70
CA VAL A 289 8.07 -9.98 -9.87
C VAL A 289 6.62 -10.30 -9.51
N LEU A 290 6.40 -10.98 -8.38
CA LEU A 290 5.06 -11.30 -7.89
C LEU A 290 4.22 -10.03 -7.65
N GLY A 291 4.81 -8.99 -7.07
CA GLY A 291 4.13 -7.72 -6.82
C GLY A 291 3.64 -7.05 -8.11
N ALA A 292 4.45 -7.05 -9.17
CA ALA A 292 4.05 -6.51 -10.47
C ALA A 292 2.86 -7.28 -11.07
N LEU A 293 2.92 -8.61 -11.03
CA LEU A 293 1.86 -9.49 -11.50
C LEU A 293 0.58 -9.31 -10.67
N ALA A 294 0.72 -9.27 -9.35
CA ALA A 294 -0.38 -9.07 -8.40
C ALA A 294 -1.17 -7.79 -8.71
N PHE A 295 -0.45 -6.70 -8.91
CA PHE A 295 -1.05 -5.41 -9.23
C PHE A 295 -1.80 -5.43 -10.57
N ALA A 296 -1.24 -6.08 -11.57
CA ALA A 296 -1.87 -6.27 -12.88
C ALA A 296 -3.16 -7.11 -12.74
N ILE A 297 -3.11 -8.21 -11.99
CA ILE A 297 -4.25 -9.09 -11.73
C ILE A 297 -5.35 -8.35 -10.95
N GLY A 298 -5.02 -7.62 -9.90
CA GLY A 298 -5.97 -6.83 -9.12
C GLY A 298 -6.70 -5.78 -9.98
N THR A 299 -5.95 -5.05 -10.80
CA THR A 299 -6.50 -4.08 -11.77
C THR A 299 -7.45 -4.77 -12.75
N ALA A 300 -7.02 -5.88 -13.36
CA ALA A 300 -7.82 -6.63 -14.32
C ALA A 300 -9.09 -7.19 -13.69
N SER A 301 -9.02 -7.76 -12.49
CA SER A 301 -10.14 -8.33 -11.78
C SER A 301 -11.24 -7.30 -11.49
N GLY A 302 -10.85 -6.07 -11.09
CA GLY A 302 -11.79 -4.98 -10.90
C GLY A 302 -12.51 -4.59 -12.19
N VAL A 303 -11.78 -4.49 -13.32
CA VAL A 303 -12.37 -4.22 -14.64
C VAL A 303 -13.34 -5.33 -15.07
N PHE A 304 -12.95 -6.61 -14.92
CA PHE A 304 -13.81 -7.73 -15.25
C PHE A 304 -15.07 -7.79 -14.38
N MET A 305 -14.94 -7.47 -13.08
CA MET A 305 -16.10 -7.38 -12.20
C MET A 305 -17.09 -6.32 -12.67
N ALA A 306 -16.61 -5.13 -13.05
CA ALA A 306 -17.48 -4.08 -13.60
C ALA A 306 -18.19 -4.53 -14.89
N LYS A 307 -17.49 -5.21 -15.79
CA LYS A 307 -18.10 -5.83 -16.99
C LYS A 307 -19.11 -6.92 -16.65
N GLY A 308 -18.82 -7.74 -15.64
CA GLY A 308 -19.75 -8.77 -15.14
C GLY A 308 -21.02 -8.14 -14.57
N LEU A 309 -20.89 -7.11 -13.75
CA LEU A 309 -22.03 -6.37 -13.19
C LEU A 309 -22.88 -5.72 -14.27
N ASN A 310 -22.29 -5.24 -15.37
CA ASN A 310 -23.03 -4.66 -16.49
C ASN A 310 -23.94 -5.67 -17.19
N LYS A 311 -23.61 -6.97 -17.18
CA LYS A 311 -24.50 -8.03 -17.72
C LYS A 311 -25.72 -8.27 -16.83
N LEU A 312 -25.63 -7.94 -15.54
CA LEU A 312 -26.69 -8.19 -14.55
C LEU A 312 -27.48 -6.92 -14.20
N SER A 313 -26.98 -5.74 -14.59
CA SER A 313 -27.56 -4.43 -14.19
C SER A 313 -28.15 -3.68 -15.37
N LYS A 314 -29.29 -3.04 -15.14
CA LYS A 314 -29.91 -2.12 -16.11
C LYS A 314 -29.18 -0.78 -16.23
N THR A 315 -28.42 -0.38 -15.21
CA THR A 315 -27.61 0.84 -15.21
C THR A 315 -26.15 0.48 -15.41
N PRO A 316 -25.54 0.77 -16.58
CA PRO A 316 -24.18 0.37 -16.85
C PRO A 316 -23.20 1.16 -16.00
N ILE A 317 -22.17 0.45 -15.53
CA ILE A 317 -21.00 1.03 -14.86
C ILE A 317 -19.88 1.15 -15.91
N ASN A 318 -19.18 2.27 -15.97
CA ASN A 318 -17.98 2.36 -16.80
C ASN A 318 -16.91 1.37 -16.27
N PRO A 319 -16.47 0.38 -17.06
CA PRO A 319 -15.54 -0.65 -16.58
C PRO A 319 -14.20 -0.11 -16.08
N LEU A 320 -13.77 1.07 -16.54
CA LEU A 320 -12.57 1.74 -16.03
C LEU A 320 -12.64 1.94 -14.52
N VAL A 321 -13.83 2.22 -13.99
CA VAL A 321 -14.05 2.45 -12.54
C VAL A 321 -13.65 1.26 -11.71
N GLY A 322 -13.77 0.04 -12.26
CA GLY A 322 -13.33 -1.18 -11.60
C GLY A 322 -11.82 -1.24 -11.32
N ALA A 323 -11.01 -0.65 -12.21
CA ALA A 323 -9.57 -0.60 -12.02
C ALA A 323 -9.15 0.21 -10.77
N ALA A 324 -10.01 1.11 -10.28
CA ALA A 324 -9.75 1.86 -9.05
C ALA A 324 -9.94 1.03 -7.76
N GLY A 325 -10.40 -0.22 -7.87
CA GLY A 325 -10.59 -1.10 -6.70
C GLY A 325 -9.31 -1.49 -5.96
N VAL A 326 -8.12 -1.24 -6.53
CA VAL A 326 -6.86 -1.35 -5.82
C VAL A 326 -6.73 -0.22 -4.79
N SER A 327 -6.06 -0.48 -3.66
CA SER A 327 -6.05 0.43 -2.49
C SER A 327 -5.16 1.67 -2.64
N ALA A 328 -4.60 1.94 -3.80
CA ALA A 328 -3.76 3.12 -4.07
C ALA A 328 -4.61 4.42 -4.13
N VAL A 329 -5.01 4.91 -2.98
CA VAL A 329 -5.88 6.11 -2.83
C VAL A 329 -5.04 7.38 -2.78
N PRO A 330 -5.39 8.44 -3.51
CA PRO A 330 -6.41 8.54 -4.57
C PRO A 330 -5.87 8.31 -5.99
N MET A 331 -4.66 7.75 -6.13
CA MET A 331 -3.96 7.66 -7.41
C MET A 331 -4.71 6.82 -8.44
N ALA A 332 -5.19 5.64 -8.07
CA ALA A 332 -5.93 4.78 -8.99
C ALA A 332 -7.20 5.47 -9.53
N ALA A 333 -7.93 6.19 -8.68
CA ALA A 333 -9.10 6.95 -9.10
C ALA A 333 -8.74 8.09 -10.08
N ARG A 334 -7.62 8.78 -9.86
CA ARG A 334 -7.12 9.82 -10.77
C ARG A 334 -6.72 9.25 -12.13
N VAL A 335 -6.08 8.07 -12.15
CA VAL A 335 -5.69 7.38 -13.39
C VAL A 335 -6.92 6.96 -14.18
N VAL A 336 -7.93 6.39 -13.53
CA VAL A 336 -9.22 6.06 -14.13
C VAL A 336 -9.87 7.29 -14.77
N ASN A 337 -9.91 8.41 -14.04
CA ASN A 337 -10.47 9.65 -14.56
C ASN A 337 -9.69 10.16 -15.78
N LYS A 338 -8.35 10.11 -15.74
CA LYS A 338 -7.51 10.52 -16.87
C LYS A 338 -7.81 9.69 -18.12
N VAL A 339 -7.83 8.35 -18.01
CA VAL A 339 -8.13 7.46 -19.15
C VAL A 339 -9.57 7.64 -19.63
N GLY A 340 -10.52 7.94 -18.74
CA GLY A 340 -11.90 8.27 -19.11
C GLY A 340 -11.99 9.54 -19.95
N LEU A 341 -11.31 10.62 -19.53
CA LEU A 341 -11.27 11.90 -20.22
C LEU A 341 -10.57 11.83 -21.60
N GLU A 342 -9.57 10.96 -21.76
CA GLU A 342 -8.92 10.72 -23.07
C GLU A 342 -9.89 10.16 -24.10
N ASN A 343 -10.91 9.41 -23.69
CA ASN A 343 -11.92 8.84 -24.60
C ASN A 343 -13.16 9.73 -24.75
N ASN A 344 -13.53 10.46 -23.70
CA ASN A 344 -14.64 11.40 -23.70
C ASN A 344 -14.34 12.56 -22.75
N PRO A 345 -14.03 13.77 -23.25
CA PRO A 345 -13.68 14.94 -22.41
C PRO A 345 -14.75 15.39 -21.41
N HIS A 346 -15.99 14.91 -21.57
CA HIS A 346 -17.11 15.20 -20.66
C HIS A 346 -17.39 14.08 -19.66
N ASN A 347 -16.57 13.03 -19.62
CA ASN A 347 -16.77 11.86 -18.77
C ASN A 347 -15.90 11.91 -17.52
N PHE A 348 -16.34 12.65 -16.52
CA PHE A 348 -15.65 12.79 -15.25
C PHE A 348 -15.93 11.57 -14.35
N LEU A 349 -14.99 10.64 -14.30
CA LEU A 349 -15.12 9.39 -13.53
C LEU A 349 -14.56 9.47 -12.11
N LEU A 350 -13.89 10.58 -11.72
CA LEU A 350 -13.14 10.66 -10.46
C LEU A 350 -14.01 10.28 -9.25
N MET A 351 -15.16 10.92 -9.10
CA MET A 351 -16.04 10.68 -7.94
C MET A 351 -16.57 9.25 -7.91
N HIS A 352 -16.83 8.66 -9.06
CA HIS A 352 -17.27 7.26 -9.16
C HIS A 352 -16.14 6.29 -8.84
N ALA A 353 -14.92 6.58 -9.30
CA ALA A 353 -13.74 5.78 -9.05
C ALA A 353 -13.25 5.84 -7.58
N MET A 354 -13.58 6.92 -6.86
CA MET A 354 -13.30 6.99 -5.42
C MET A 354 -14.06 5.92 -4.62
N GLY A 355 -15.27 5.52 -5.05
CA GLY A 355 -16.04 4.47 -4.38
C GLY A 355 -15.29 3.13 -4.28
N PRO A 356 -14.95 2.48 -5.41
CA PRO A 356 -14.16 1.25 -5.36
C PRO A 356 -12.75 1.45 -4.79
N ASN A 357 -12.14 2.62 -4.96
CA ASN A 357 -10.82 2.90 -4.42
C ASN A 357 -10.80 2.84 -2.88
N VAL A 358 -11.80 3.46 -2.24
CA VAL A 358 -11.98 3.39 -0.79
C VAL A 358 -12.42 1.99 -0.33
N ALA A 359 -13.28 1.32 -1.12
CA ALA A 359 -13.64 -0.07 -0.86
C ALA A 359 -12.41 -1.00 -0.91
N GLY A 360 -11.43 -0.69 -1.75
CA GLY A 360 -10.15 -1.39 -1.82
C GLY A 360 -9.37 -1.32 -0.51
N VAL A 361 -9.29 -0.13 0.12
CA VAL A 361 -8.59 0.03 1.41
C VAL A 361 -9.24 -0.81 2.51
N LEU A 362 -10.57 -0.80 2.58
CA LEU A 362 -11.27 -1.69 3.51
C LEU A 362 -11.01 -3.16 3.17
N GLY A 363 -11.00 -3.49 1.87
CA GLY A 363 -10.74 -4.84 1.37
C GLY A 363 -9.35 -5.35 1.73
N SER A 364 -8.29 -4.54 1.56
CA SER A 364 -6.92 -4.90 1.93
C SER A 364 -6.77 -5.08 3.45
N ALA A 365 -7.38 -4.19 4.26
CA ALA A 365 -7.36 -4.32 5.72
C ALA A 365 -8.09 -5.59 6.20
N VAL A 366 -9.23 -5.92 5.58
CA VAL A 366 -9.97 -7.17 5.84
C VAL A 366 -9.15 -8.38 5.40
N ALA A 367 -8.54 -8.35 4.21
CA ALA A 367 -7.68 -9.43 3.73
C ALA A 367 -6.48 -9.67 4.66
N ALA A 368 -5.83 -8.60 5.15
CA ALA A 368 -4.76 -8.70 6.14
C ALA A 368 -5.25 -9.38 7.43
N GLY A 369 -6.43 -8.98 7.91
CA GLY A 369 -7.05 -9.63 9.08
C GLY A 369 -7.34 -11.12 8.86
N ILE A 370 -7.82 -11.51 7.66
CA ILE A 370 -8.04 -12.92 7.30
C ILE A 370 -6.71 -13.68 7.32
N LEU A 371 -5.66 -13.14 6.70
CA LEU A 371 -4.36 -13.77 6.64
C LEU A 371 -3.75 -13.91 8.04
N LEU A 372 -3.85 -12.87 8.89
CA LEU A 372 -3.44 -12.96 10.30
C LEU A 372 -4.23 -14.02 11.09
N ALA A 373 -5.53 -14.13 10.87
CA ALA A 373 -6.35 -15.12 11.58
C ALA A 373 -6.07 -16.57 11.13
N LEU A 374 -5.57 -16.75 9.92
CA LEU A 374 -5.28 -18.09 9.35
C LEU A 374 -3.89 -18.60 9.68
N VAL A 375 -2.88 -17.71 9.73
CA VAL A 375 -1.46 -18.12 9.81
C VAL A 375 -0.64 -17.36 10.85
N GLY A 376 -1.25 -16.39 11.55
CA GLY A 376 -0.62 -15.60 12.61
C GLY A 376 -0.60 -16.26 13.98
#